data_8f3aa8b7e53ea8939f6c36793e56d8ef
#
_entry.id   8f3aa8b7e53ea8939f6c36793e56d8ef
#
_cell.length_a   1.000
_cell.length_b   1.000
_cell.length_c   1.000
_cell.angle_alpha   90.00
_cell.angle_beta   90.00
_cell.angle_gamma   90.00
#
_symmetry.space_group_name_H-M   'P 1'
#
loop_
_entity.id
_entity.type
_entity.pdbx_description
1 polymer ?
#
loop_
_entity_poly.entity_id
_entity_poly.type
_entity_poly.pdbx_seq_one_letter_code
_entity_poly.pdbx_strand_id
1 'polypeptide(L)'
;RSSAASDVYKRQLESALISHLEEFLLELGRGFAFMGRQKRITIDGQHFYPDLVFYNVLTRNYIIIDLKMNRVDYSDVGQMQLYVNYYNREVCQPDDNPTIGIILCSEKNDTVVEYTLGDRKDIGVFSAKYDLVMPTKEELSREIKLTRQKFKLING
;
A
#
# COMPACT_ATOMS: atom_id res chain seq x y z
N ARG A 1 31.32 8.76 0.31
CA ARG A 1 30.40 9.65 0.92
C ARG A 1 29.12 8.96 1.39
N SER A 2 28.44 9.63 2.26
CA SER A 2 27.29 9.07 2.96
C SER A 2 26.05 8.80 2.11
N SER A 3 25.98 9.23 0.84
CA SER A 3 24.79 9.03 0.02
C SER A 3 24.43 7.56 -0.20
N ALA A 4 25.43 6.70 -0.46
CA ALA A 4 25.18 5.28 -0.63
C ALA A 4 24.72 4.62 0.67
N ALA A 5 25.33 4.99 1.80
CA ALA A 5 24.92 4.50 3.13
C ALA A 5 23.52 5.00 3.50
N SER A 6 23.21 6.25 3.16
CA SER A 6 21.88 6.85 3.38
C SER A 6 20.81 6.12 2.55
N ASP A 7 21.12 5.75 1.31
CA ASP A 7 20.19 5.02 0.44
C ASP A 7 19.95 3.59 0.95
N VAL A 8 20.98 2.93 1.46
CA VAL A 8 20.85 1.61 2.08
C VAL A 8 19.96 1.70 3.33
N TYR A 9 20.20 2.69 4.18
CA TYR A 9 19.38 2.93 5.37
C TYR A 9 17.91 3.17 5.03
N LYS A 10 17.64 4.00 4.03
CA LYS A 10 16.28 4.26 3.57
C LYS A 10 15.58 3.00 3.10
N ARG A 11 16.27 2.17 2.31
CA ARG A 11 15.71 0.91 1.82
C ARG A 11 15.43 -0.07 2.95
N GLN A 12 16.32 -0.13 3.94
CA GLN A 12 16.11 -0.98 5.11
C GLN A 12 14.90 -0.50 5.92
N LEU A 13 14.75 0.81 6.07
CA LEU A 13 13.63 1.40 6.78
C LEU A 13 12.32 1.13 6.04
N GLU A 14 12.30 1.32 4.73
CA GLU A 14 11.13 1.01 3.91
C GLU A 14 10.74 -0.46 4.03
N SER A 15 11.69 -1.38 3.96
CA SER A 15 11.42 -2.81 4.12
C SER A 15 10.84 -3.13 5.49
N ALA A 16 11.36 -2.50 6.54
CA ALA A 16 10.84 -2.69 7.89
C ALA A 16 9.41 -2.16 8.01
N LEU A 17 9.14 -0.98 7.46
CA LEU A 17 7.81 -0.39 7.47
C LEU A 17 6.81 -1.24 6.70
N ILE A 18 7.21 -1.73 5.53
CA ILE A 18 6.36 -2.61 4.72
C ILE A 18 6.03 -3.89 5.49
N SER A 19 7.01 -4.49 6.15
CA SER A 19 6.77 -5.71 6.94
C SER A 19 5.81 -5.48 8.08
N HIS A 20 5.96 -4.38 8.81
CA HIS A 20 5.04 -4.03 9.90
C HIS A 20 3.63 -3.74 9.40
N LEU A 21 3.54 -3.01 8.31
CA LEU A 21 2.26 -2.67 7.69
C LEU A 21 1.53 -3.93 7.18
N GLU A 22 2.28 -4.84 6.57
CA GLU A 22 1.76 -6.12 6.11
C GLU A 22 1.15 -6.91 7.25
N GLU A 23 1.89 -7.09 8.36
CA GLU A 23 1.40 -7.78 9.55
C GLU A 23 0.16 -7.10 10.11
N PHE A 24 0.19 -5.78 10.21
CA PHE A 24 -0.90 -4.98 10.76
C PHE A 24 -2.18 -5.13 9.93
N LEU A 25 -2.07 -5.00 8.62
CA LEU A 25 -3.23 -5.09 7.74
C LEU A 25 -3.84 -6.49 7.69
N LEU A 26 -3.01 -7.52 7.77
CA LEU A 26 -3.51 -8.90 7.81
C LEU A 26 -4.34 -9.19 9.06
N GLU A 27 -3.98 -8.58 10.17
CA GLU A 27 -4.66 -8.84 11.44
C GLU A 27 -5.84 -7.89 11.70
N LEU A 28 -5.75 -6.65 11.25
CA LEU A 28 -6.79 -5.65 11.47
C LEU A 28 -7.93 -5.71 10.46
N GLY A 29 -7.60 -5.99 9.23
CA GLY A 29 -8.57 -5.89 8.15
C GLY A 29 -9.49 -7.08 8.08
N ARG A 30 -10.79 -6.83 8.12
CA ARG A 30 -11.75 -7.89 7.85
C ARG A 30 -11.76 -8.17 6.36
N GLY A 31 -11.49 -9.44 6.04
CA GLY A 31 -11.51 -9.89 4.66
C GLY A 31 -10.27 -9.61 3.85
N PHE A 32 -9.24 -9.00 4.43
CA PHE A 32 -7.99 -8.79 3.71
C PHE A 32 -7.19 -10.07 3.61
N ALA A 33 -6.80 -10.42 2.41
CA ALA A 33 -5.88 -11.51 2.12
C ALA A 33 -4.63 -10.92 1.48
N PHE A 34 -3.48 -11.26 2.03
CA PHE A 34 -2.20 -10.78 1.48
C PHE A 34 -1.86 -11.57 0.22
N MET A 35 -1.66 -10.86 -0.89
CA MET A 35 -1.37 -11.49 -2.17
C MET A 35 0.12 -11.48 -2.51
N GLY A 36 0.88 -10.53 -1.99
CA GLY A 36 2.33 -10.52 -2.19
C GLY A 36 2.97 -9.17 -1.92
N ARG A 37 4.28 -9.26 -1.69
CA ARG A 37 5.18 -8.10 -1.62
C ARG A 37 5.92 -8.01 -2.93
N GLN A 38 6.03 -6.81 -3.46
CA GLN A 38 6.80 -6.53 -4.68
C GLN A 38 6.49 -7.52 -5.81
N LYS A 39 5.21 -7.77 -6.01
CA LYS A 39 4.74 -8.63 -7.09
C LYS A 39 5.03 -7.96 -8.43
N ARG A 40 5.74 -8.67 -9.28
CA ARG A 40 6.14 -8.13 -10.55
C ARG A 40 4.96 -7.95 -11.50
N ILE A 41 4.85 -6.76 -12.05
CA ILE A 41 3.98 -6.44 -13.17
C ILE A 41 4.90 -6.23 -14.38
N THR A 42 4.57 -6.86 -15.50
CA THR A 42 5.34 -6.67 -16.73
C THR A 42 4.43 -6.09 -17.79
N ILE A 43 4.81 -4.93 -18.29
CA ILE A 43 4.07 -4.25 -19.35
C ILE A 43 5.08 -3.89 -20.44
N ASP A 44 4.86 -4.42 -21.64
CA ASP A 44 5.71 -4.17 -22.79
C ASP A 44 7.21 -4.33 -22.49
N GLY A 45 7.54 -5.43 -21.80
CA GLY A 45 8.91 -5.75 -21.43
C GLY A 45 9.48 -4.99 -20.24
N GLN A 46 8.76 -4.02 -19.71
CA GLN A 46 9.17 -3.27 -18.52
C GLN A 46 8.59 -3.91 -17.27
N HIS A 47 9.41 -3.98 -16.23
CA HIS A 47 9.02 -4.58 -14.96
C HIS A 47 8.77 -3.51 -13.90
N PHE A 48 7.68 -3.67 -13.16
CA PHE A 48 7.30 -2.80 -12.06
C PHE A 48 6.98 -3.64 -10.84
N TYR A 49 7.18 -3.09 -9.66
CA TYR A 49 7.06 -3.84 -8.41
C TYR A 49 6.27 -3.03 -7.37
N PRO A 50 4.93 -3.11 -7.37
CA PRO A 50 4.17 -2.50 -6.28
C PRO A 50 4.57 -3.12 -4.94
N ASP A 51 4.66 -2.29 -3.90
CA ASP A 51 5.19 -2.72 -2.62
C ASP A 51 4.35 -3.82 -1.98
N LEU A 52 3.04 -3.62 -1.90
CA LEU A 52 2.13 -4.58 -1.30
C LEU A 52 0.87 -4.72 -2.14
N VAL A 53 0.38 -5.94 -2.25
CA VAL A 53 -0.89 -6.22 -2.90
C VAL A 53 -1.76 -7.07 -1.97
N PHE A 54 -2.97 -6.61 -1.74
CA PHE A 54 -3.98 -7.32 -0.97
C PHE A 54 -5.22 -7.57 -1.82
N TYR A 55 -5.99 -8.55 -1.42
CA TYR A 55 -7.33 -8.75 -1.95
C TYR A 55 -8.31 -8.76 -0.78
N ASN A 56 -9.38 -7.98 -0.87
CA ASN A 56 -10.41 -7.99 0.15
C ASN A 56 -11.56 -8.88 -0.31
N VAL A 57 -11.79 -10.00 0.40
CA VAL A 57 -12.81 -10.97 0.02
C VAL A 57 -14.23 -10.48 0.27
N LEU A 58 -14.41 -9.48 1.15
CA LEU A 58 -15.73 -8.93 1.45
C LEU A 58 -16.15 -7.90 0.41
N THR A 59 -15.24 -7.02 0.03
CA THR A 59 -15.51 -5.99 -0.99
C THR A 59 -15.16 -6.47 -2.39
N ARG A 60 -14.50 -7.62 -2.50
CA ARG A 60 -14.12 -8.29 -3.75
C ARG A 60 -13.34 -7.36 -4.69
N ASN A 61 -12.23 -6.85 -4.18
CA ASN A 61 -11.35 -6.02 -4.99
C ASN A 61 -9.90 -6.13 -4.52
N TYR A 62 -8.99 -5.84 -5.44
CA TYR A 62 -7.57 -5.73 -5.13
C TYR A 62 -7.27 -4.37 -4.56
N ILE A 63 -6.31 -4.33 -3.63
CA ILE A 63 -5.81 -3.09 -3.04
C ILE A 63 -4.30 -3.10 -3.20
N ILE A 64 -3.78 -2.10 -3.88
CA ILE A 64 -2.35 -1.95 -4.14
C ILE A 64 -1.83 -0.81 -3.30
N ILE A 65 -0.77 -1.06 -2.54
CA ILE A 65 -0.19 -0.06 -1.65
C ILE A 65 1.25 0.16 -2.02
N ASP A 66 1.61 1.43 -2.22
CA ASP A 66 3.00 1.86 -2.38
C ASP A 66 3.40 2.76 -1.22
N LEU A 67 4.62 2.60 -0.76
CA LEU A 67 5.18 3.37 0.32
C LEU A 67 6.29 4.27 -0.22
N LYS A 68 6.15 5.58 0.01
CA LYS A 68 7.14 6.57 -0.41
C LYS A 68 7.68 7.29 0.81
N MET A 69 8.95 7.11 1.09
CA MET A 69 9.60 7.74 2.24
C MET A 69 9.87 9.23 2.00
N ASN A 70 9.74 9.67 0.77
CA ASN A 70 9.97 11.05 0.36
C ASN A 70 8.65 11.69 -0.03
N ARG A 71 8.74 12.89 -0.59
CA ARG A 71 7.61 13.60 -1.13
C ARG A 71 7.11 12.89 -2.39
N VAL A 72 5.80 12.67 -2.46
CA VAL A 72 5.19 12.11 -3.65
C VAL A 72 5.17 13.15 -4.77
N ASP A 73 5.47 12.73 -5.99
CA ASP A 73 5.36 13.58 -7.17
C ASP A 73 4.40 12.97 -8.19
N TYR A 74 4.24 13.66 -9.33
CA TYR A 74 3.29 13.23 -10.36
C TYR A 74 3.66 11.87 -10.95
N SER A 75 4.94 11.51 -11.00
CA SER A 75 5.36 10.23 -11.55
C SER A 75 4.97 9.08 -10.61
N ASP A 76 4.97 9.30 -9.30
CA ASP A 76 4.52 8.30 -8.33
C ASP A 76 3.03 8.03 -8.49
N VAL A 77 2.25 9.08 -8.68
CA VAL A 77 0.80 8.96 -8.93
C VAL A 77 0.55 8.24 -10.26
N GLY A 78 1.29 8.62 -11.30
CA GLY A 78 1.20 7.97 -12.60
C GLY A 78 1.54 6.50 -12.55
N GLN A 79 2.55 6.13 -11.76
CA GLN A 79 2.92 4.73 -11.56
C GLN A 79 1.80 3.95 -10.87
N MET A 80 1.15 4.53 -9.87
CA MET A 80 0.02 3.87 -9.23
C MET A 80 -1.17 3.74 -10.19
N GLN A 81 -1.43 4.73 -11.02
CA GLN A 81 -2.45 4.64 -12.07
C GLN A 81 -2.18 3.45 -12.99
N LEU A 82 -0.93 3.26 -13.38
CA LEU A 82 -0.50 2.15 -14.21
C LEU A 82 -0.76 0.81 -13.50
N TYR A 83 -0.45 0.70 -12.23
CA TYR A 83 -0.70 -0.52 -11.45
C TYR A 83 -2.18 -0.84 -11.36
N VAL A 84 -2.99 0.14 -11.02
CA VAL A 84 -4.45 -0.03 -10.89
C VAL A 84 -5.07 -0.44 -12.21
N ASN A 85 -4.67 0.22 -13.29
CA ASN A 85 -5.16 -0.10 -14.63
C ASN A 85 -4.75 -1.52 -15.06
N TYR A 86 -3.52 -1.91 -14.77
CA TYR A 86 -3.03 -3.25 -15.07
C TYR A 86 -3.87 -4.31 -14.34
N TYR A 87 -4.08 -4.11 -13.04
CA TYR A 87 -4.87 -5.07 -12.25
C TYR A 87 -6.30 -5.15 -12.74
N ASN A 88 -6.91 -4.03 -13.08
CA ASN A 88 -8.27 -4.03 -13.59
C ASN A 88 -8.40 -4.78 -14.91
N ARG A 89 -7.38 -4.70 -15.76
CA ARG A 89 -7.41 -5.34 -17.09
C ARG A 89 -6.95 -6.79 -17.08
N GLU A 90 -5.89 -7.09 -16.32
CA GLU A 90 -5.18 -8.35 -16.47
C GLU A 90 -5.39 -9.32 -15.31
N VAL A 91 -5.70 -8.81 -14.10
CA VAL A 91 -5.74 -9.62 -12.90
C VAL A 91 -7.16 -9.82 -12.39
N CYS A 92 -7.96 -8.78 -12.39
CA CYS A 92 -9.34 -8.84 -11.89
C CYS A 92 -10.19 -9.84 -12.66
N GLN A 93 -11.03 -10.54 -11.93
CA GLN A 93 -12.03 -11.41 -12.51
C GLN A 93 -13.30 -10.60 -12.82
N PRO A 94 -14.22 -11.13 -13.67
CA PRO A 94 -15.44 -10.39 -14.03
C PRO A 94 -16.30 -9.94 -12.85
N ASP A 95 -16.26 -10.73 -11.75
CA ASP A 95 -17.07 -10.44 -10.56
C ASP A 95 -16.35 -9.50 -9.59
N ASP A 96 -15.09 -9.15 -9.83
CA ASP A 96 -14.34 -8.27 -8.97
C ASP A 96 -14.76 -6.82 -9.15
N ASN A 97 -14.80 -6.09 -8.05
CA ASN A 97 -14.95 -4.64 -8.09
C ASN A 97 -13.63 -3.99 -8.47
N PRO A 98 -13.66 -2.73 -8.91
CA PRO A 98 -12.44 -2.05 -9.34
C PRO A 98 -11.35 -2.00 -8.28
N THR A 99 -10.12 -2.13 -8.74
CA THR A 99 -8.93 -2.07 -7.88
C THR A 99 -8.77 -0.69 -7.26
N ILE A 100 -8.31 -0.66 -6.02
CA ILE A 100 -8.01 0.57 -5.30
C ILE A 100 -6.50 0.68 -5.14
N GLY A 101 -5.96 1.87 -5.41
CA GLY A 101 -4.56 2.17 -5.19
C GLY A 101 -4.38 3.13 -4.01
N ILE A 102 -3.39 2.87 -3.19
CA ILE A 102 -3.08 3.71 -2.02
C ILE A 102 -1.59 4.02 -2.04
N ILE A 103 -1.26 5.31 -2.00
CA ILE A 103 0.13 5.75 -1.83
C ILE A 103 0.24 6.35 -0.43
N LEU A 104 1.13 5.81 0.37
CA LEU A 104 1.49 6.37 1.67
C LEU A 104 2.83 7.08 1.51
N CYS A 105 2.88 8.34 1.90
CA CYS A 105 4.09 9.17 1.69
C CYS A 105 4.36 10.02 2.92
N SER A 106 5.59 10.56 3.01
CA SER A 106 5.95 11.47 4.10
C SER A 106 5.36 12.85 3.88
N GLU A 107 5.28 13.28 2.61
CA GLU A 107 4.69 14.59 2.25
C GLU A 107 4.07 14.54 0.86
N LYS A 108 3.08 15.38 0.63
CA LYS A 108 2.45 15.50 -0.68
C LYS A 108 2.10 16.95 -0.96
N ASN A 109 2.04 17.28 -2.24
CA ASN A 109 1.49 18.55 -2.71
C ASN A 109 0.07 18.26 -3.21
N ASP A 110 -0.92 18.73 -2.47
CA ASP A 110 -2.33 18.45 -2.77
C ASP A 110 -2.73 18.92 -4.18
N THR A 111 -2.23 20.06 -4.60
CA THR A 111 -2.53 20.60 -5.92
C THR A 111 -2.01 19.68 -7.03
N VAL A 112 -0.76 19.22 -6.92
CA VAL A 112 -0.17 18.31 -7.89
C VAL A 112 -0.94 17.00 -7.94
N VAL A 113 -1.30 16.46 -6.78
CA VAL A 113 -2.08 15.22 -6.69
C VAL A 113 -3.44 15.39 -7.36
N GLU A 114 -4.15 16.47 -7.06
CA GLU A 114 -5.47 16.75 -7.65
C GLU A 114 -5.41 16.86 -9.17
N TYR A 115 -4.46 17.62 -9.69
CA TYR A 115 -4.32 17.76 -11.14
C TYR A 115 -3.91 16.47 -11.83
N THR A 116 -3.10 15.66 -11.16
CA THR A 116 -2.66 14.39 -11.72
C THR A 116 -3.79 13.36 -11.74
N LEU A 117 -4.55 13.25 -10.66
CA LEU A 117 -5.65 12.29 -10.56
C LEU A 117 -6.91 12.72 -11.31
N GLY A 118 -7.16 14.03 -11.40
CA GLY A 118 -8.37 14.52 -12.02
C GLY A 118 -9.60 13.99 -11.31
N ASP A 119 -10.49 13.34 -12.06
CA ASP A 119 -11.75 12.80 -11.53
C ASP A 119 -11.63 11.39 -10.95
N ARG A 120 -10.45 10.80 -10.95
CA ARG A 120 -10.26 9.44 -10.45
C ARG A 120 -10.49 9.39 -8.94
N LYS A 121 -11.31 8.42 -8.52
CA LYS A 121 -11.63 8.19 -7.11
C LYS A 121 -11.01 6.89 -6.58
N ASP A 122 -10.40 6.10 -7.43
CA ASP A 122 -9.87 4.78 -7.12
C ASP A 122 -8.44 4.81 -6.59
N ILE A 123 -7.83 5.99 -6.50
CA ILE A 123 -6.47 6.15 -5.97
C ILE A 123 -6.49 7.19 -4.86
N GLY A 124 -5.98 6.81 -3.69
CA GLY A 124 -5.81 7.70 -2.56
C GLY A 124 -4.33 7.94 -2.29
N VAL A 125 -3.98 9.18 -1.99
CA VAL A 125 -2.62 9.56 -1.59
C VAL A 125 -2.71 10.14 -0.19
N PHE A 126 -2.08 9.48 0.76
CA PHE A 126 -2.14 9.85 2.17
C PHE A 126 -0.75 10.17 2.68
N SER A 127 -0.58 11.34 3.29
CA SER A 127 0.68 11.68 3.92
C SER A 127 0.66 11.22 5.38
N ALA A 128 1.75 10.62 5.78
CA ALA A 128 1.95 10.18 7.15
C ALA A 128 3.41 10.36 7.51
N LYS A 129 3.66 10.78 8.73
CA LYS A 129 5.03 10.87 9.23
C LYS A 129 5.38 9.52 9.84
N TYR A 130 5.87 8.63 9.01
CA TYR A 130 6.11 7.23 9.39
C TYR A 130 6.99 7.08 10.61
N ASP A 131 7.99 7.94 10.73
CA ASP A 131 8.91 7.96 11.86
C ASP A 131 8.24 8.39 13.18
N LEU A 132 7.07 9.06 13.09
CA LEU A 132 6.33 9.53 14.26
C LEU A 132 5.09 8.71 14.56
N VAL A 133 4.50 8.08 13.56
CA VAL A 133 3.23 7.37 13.72
C VAL A 133 3.34 5.86 13.60
N MET A 134 4.51 5.37 13.18
CA MET A 134 4.72 3.92 13.11
C MET A 134 4.71 3.34 14.52
N PRO A 135 3.82 2.41 14.82
CA PRO A 135 3.76 1.81 16.14
C PRO A 135 5.01 0.98 16.43
N THR A 136 5.40 0.91 17.69
CA THR A 136 6.46 0.01 18.11
C THR A 136 6.01 -1.43 17.90
N LYS A 137 6.96 -2.37 17.94
CA LYS A 137 6.64 -3.78 17.83
C LYS A 137 5.63 -4.21 18.91
N GLU A 138 5.79 -3.69 20.13
CA GLU A 138 4.90 -4.00 21.25
C GLU A 138 3.51 -3.41 21.05
N GLU A 139 3.43 -2.16 20.58
CA GLU A 139 2.15 -1.52 20.27
C GLU A 139 1.41 -2.25 19.16
N LEU A 140 2.14 -2.62 18.12
CA LEU A 140 1.57 -3.35 16.98
C LEU A 140 1.04 -4.72 17.43
N SER A 141 1.80 -5.45 18.24
CA SER A 141 1.38 -6.74 18.79
C SER A 141 0.11 -6.61 19.63
N ARG A 142 0.01 -5.55 20.42
CA ARG A 142 -1.17 -5.28 21.25
C ARG A 142 -2.39 -5.00 20.38
N GLU A 143 -2.24 -4.19 19.35
CA GLU A 143 -3.32 -3.89 18.40
C GLU A 143 -3.81 -5.14 17.70
N ILE A 144 -2.90 -5.98 17.26
CA ILE A 144 -3.21 -7.25 16.61
C ILE A 144 -4.04 -8.13 17.54
N LYS A 145 -3.62 -8.28 18.80
CA LYS A 145 -4.35 -9.08 19.78
C LYS A 145 -5.76 -8.56 20.02
N LEU A 146 -5.90 -7.24 20.18
CA LEU A 146 -7.21 -6.62 20.41
C LEU A 146 -8.13 -6.83 19.20
N THR A 147 -7.59 -6.72 18.02
CA THR A 147 -8.36 -6.91 16.78
C THR A 147 -8.81 -8.36 16.64
N ARG A 148 -7.93 -9.31 16.95
CA ARG A 148 -8.30 -10.74 16.95
C ARG A 148 -9.43 -11.04 17.94
N GLN A 149 -9.37 -10.46 19.14
CA GLN A 149 -10.42 -10.65 20.13
C GLN A 149 -11.76 -10.10 19.65
N LYS A 150 -11.76 -8.90 19.08
CA LYS A 150 -12.96 -8.31 18.49
C LYS A 150 -13.53 -9.17 17.37
N PHE A 151 -12.65 -9.67 16.51
CA PHE A 151 -13.05 -10.53 15.41
C PHE A 151 -13.71 -11.82 15.90
N LYS A 152 -13.15 -12.45 16.94
CA LYS A 152 -13.72 -13.65 17.54
C LYS A 152 -15.08 -13.40 18.17
N LEU A 153 -15.26 -12.25 18.83
CA LEU A 153 -16.54 -11.88 19.43
C LEU A 153 -17.64 -11.68 18.40
N ILE A 154 -17.27 -11.18 17.22
CA ILE A 154 -18.23 -10.91 16.14
C ILE A 154 -18.53 -12.17 15.33
N ASN A 155 -17.52 -13.00 15.05
CA ASN A 155 -17.60 -14.11 14.11
C ASN A 155 -17.47 -15.49 14.74
N GLY A 156 -17.17 -15.52 16.01
CA GLY A 156 -17.01 -16.76 16.73
C GLY A 156 -18.27 -17.21 17.35
#